data_16587fb541eab5a7ac506d0b4193e007
#
_entry.id   16587fb541eab5a7ac506d0b4193e007
#
_cell.length_a   1.000
_cell.length_b   1.000
_cell.length_c   1.000
_cell.angle_alpha   90.00
_cell.angle_beta   90.00
_cell.angle_gamma   90.00
#
_symmetry.space_group_name_H-M   'P 1'
#
loop_
_entity.id
_entity.type
_entity.pdbx_description
1 polymer ?
#
loop_
_entity_poly.entity_id
_entity_poly.type
_entity_poly.pdbx_seq_one_letter_code
_entity_poly.pdbx_strand_id
1 'polypeptide(L)'
;MSRPPRIGIGGPVGSGKTMLCLKLCQKLRERYEMAVVTNDIYTLEDAQFLTRSGALPAERIIGVETGGCPHTAIRDDTTMNEQAVRALEAKFPQLQLVLVESGGDNLSATFSPELVDAFIYVIDVAEGDKIPRKGGPAIRFSDLLIINKIDLAPHVGADLGVMERDAKLMRGERPFVFCDLKREHNLDQVVTWIEREVLFATAPSFAKATEGKR
;
A
#
# COMPACT_ATOMS: atom_id res chain seq x y z
N MET A 1 7.10 -17.25 17.81
CA MET A 1 7.56 -16.28 16.80
C MET A 1 6.57 -15.13 16.83
N SER A 2 7.00 -13.87 16.71
CA SER A 2 6.10 -12.72 16.55
C SER A 2 5.37 -12.86 15.21
N ARG A 3 4.11 -12.41 15.12
CA ARG A 3 3.36 -12.39 13.85
C ARG A 3 4.09 -11.50 12.82
N PRO A 4 3.94 -11.77 11.50
CA PRO A 4 4.49 -10.90 10.49
C PRO A 4 3.82 -9.50 10.55
N PRO A 5 4.56 -8.41 10.28
CA PRO A 5 3.95 -7.08 10.12
C PRO A 5 2.97 -7.07 8.95
N ARG A 6 1.90 -6.28 9.12
CA ARG A 6 0.80 -6.13 8.17
C ARG A 6 0.69 -4.68 7.73
N ILE A 7 0.65 -4.45 6.43
CA ILE A 7 0.48 -3.12 5.85
C ILE A 7 -0.90 -3.01 5.20
N GLY A 8 -1.72 -2.08 5.68
CA GLY A 8 -2.96 -1.71 5.03
C GLY A 8 -2.70 -0.78 3.84
N ILE A 9 -3.33 -1.05 2.70
CA ILE A 9 -3.27 -0.20 1.50
C ILE A 9 -4.70 0.24 1.18
N GLY A 10 -4.99 1.50 1.47
CA GLY A 10 -6.30 2.13 1.25
C GLY A 10 -6.25 3.20 0.16
N GLY A 11 -7.43 3.64 -0.25
CA GLY A 11 -7.61 4.71 -1.23
C GLY A 11 -8.84 4.53 -2.10
N PRO A 12 -9.28 5.56 -2.82
CA PRO A 12 -10.43 5.52 -3.69
C PRO A 12 -10.31 4.47 -4.81
N VAL A 13 -11.44 4.10 -5.38
CA VAL A 13 -11.47 3.23 -6.56
C VAL A 13 -10.68 3.90 -7.68
N GLY A 14 -9.81 3.13 -8.33
CA GLY A 14 -8.98 3.62 -9.43
C GLY A 14 -7.72 4.40 -9.00
N SER A 15 -7.47 4.71 -7.73
CA SER A 15 -6.27 5.44 -7.30
C SER A 15 -4.94 4.69 -7.56
N GLY A 16 -4.98 3.37 -7.69
CA GLY A 16 -3.82 2.53 -7.98
C GLY A 16 -3.34 1.66 -6.83
N LYS A 17 -4.21 1.35 -5.87
CA LYS A 17 -3.92 0.43 -4.75
C LYS A 17 -3.41 -0.94 -5.23
N THR A 18 -4.18 -1.59 -6.11
CA THR A 18 -3.83 -2.91 -6.66
C THR A 18 -2.53 -2.87 -7.47
N MET A 19 -2.28 -1.76 -8.19
CA MET A 19 -1.00 -1.54 -8.85
C MET A 19 0.14 -1.40 -7.84
N LEU A 20 -0.07 -0.71 -6.73
CA LEU A 20 0.92 -0.63 -5.65
C LEU A 20 1.20 -2.01 -5.06
N CYS A 21 0.16 -2.80 -4.75
CA CYS A 21 0.32 -4.18 -4.26
C CYS A 21 1.16 -5.02 -5.23
N LEU A 22 0.84 -4.97 -6.53
CA LEU A 22 1.59 -5.67 -7.57
C LEU A 22 3.08 -5.27 -7.56
N LYS A 23 3.35 -3.97 -7.59
CA LYS A 23 4.72 -3.45 -7.67
C LYS A 23 5.53 -3.74 -6.40
N LEU A 24 4.91 -3.63 -5.22
CA LEU A 24 5.56 -4.01 -3.96
C LEU A 24 5.89 -5.51 -3.93
N CYS A 25 4.97 -6.38 -4.36
CA CYS A 25 5.26 -7.81 -4.47
C CYS A 25 6.42 -8.07 -5.41
N GLN A 26 6.44 -7.45 -6.59
CA GLN A 26 7.53 -7.62 -7.57
C GLN A 26 8.89 -7.16 -7.03
N LYS A 27 8.93 -6.08 -6.24
CA LYS A 27 10.18 -5.52 -5.67
C LYS A 27 10.68 -6.27 -4.43
N LEU A 28 9.77 -6.84 -3.64
CA LEU A 28 10.11 -7.36 -2.32
C LEU A 28 10.15 -8.89 -2.22
N ARG A 29 9.41 -9.62 -3.06
CA ARG A 29 9.25 -11.08 -2.97
C ARG A 29 10.53 -11.91 -3.03
N GLU A 30 11.59 -11.38 -3.65
CA GLU A 30 12.89 -12.08 -3.71
C GLU A 30 13.69 -11.93 -2.40
N ARG A 31 13.26 -11.03 -1.53
CA ARG A 31 13.94 -10.71 -0.27
C ARG A 31 13.10 -11.03 0.96
N TYR A 32 11.79 -11.08 0.80
CA TYR A 32 10.86 -11.28 1.91
C TYR A 32 9.77 -12.30 1.53
N GLU A 33 9.44 -13.17 2.47
CA GLU A 33 8.30 -14.06 2.36
C GLU A 33 7.01 -13.28 2.55
N MET A 34 6.23 -13.12 1.48
CA MET A 34 5.07 -12.23 1.44
C MET A 34 3.76 -12.95 1.17
N ALA A 35 2.67 -12.34 1.60
CA ALA A 35 1.31 -12.69 1.23
C ALA A 35 0.44 -11.44 1.04
N VAL A 36 -0.68 -11.57 0.35
CA VAL A 36 -1.63 -10.48 0.08
C VAL A 36 -3.05 -10.93 0.40
N VAL A 37 -3.79 -10.05 1.06
CA VAL A 37 -5.25 -10.13 1.19
C VAL A 37 -5.83 -8.92 0.46
N THR A 38 -6.74 -9.14 -0.49
CA THR A 38 -7.49 -8.07 -1.17
C THR A 38 -8.94 -8.09 -0.73
N ASN A 39 -9.53 -6.92 -0.59
CA ASN A 39 -10.96 -6.77 -0.32
C ASN A 39 -11.67 -6.21 -1.54
N ASP A 40 -12.80 -6.80 -1.88
CA ASP A 40 -13.73 -6.24 -2.86
C ASP A 40 -15.17 -6.44 -2.38
N ILE A 41 -16.09 -5.64 -2.90
CA ILE A 41 -17.50 -5.69 -2.48
C ILE A 41 -18.21 -6.92 -3.04
N TYR A 42 -18.03 -7.19 -4.33
CA TYR A 42 -18.79 -8.22 -5.07
C TYR A 42 -17.93 -9.13 -5.94
N THR A 43 -16.61 -8.92 -6.00
CA THR A 43 -15.74 -9.64 -6.93
C THR A 43 -14.44 -10.07 -6.27
N LEU A 44 -13.71 -10.95 -6.94
CA LEU A 44 -12.33 -11.29 -6.60
C LEU A 44 -11.35 -10.73 -7.65
N GLU A 45 -11.74 -9.63 -8.32
CA GLU A 45 -11.02 -9.15 -9.50
C GLU A 45 -9.58 -8.72 -9.16
N ASP A 46 -9.38 -8.04 -8.05
CA ASP A 46 -8.05 -7.60 -7.60
C ASP A 46 -7.14 -8.81 -7.28
N ALA A 47 -7.65 -9.83 -6.57
CA ALA A 47 -6.90 -11.06 -6.30
C ALA A 47 -6.54 -11.80 -7.60
N GLN A 48 -7.50 -11.88 -8.53
CA GLN A 48 -7.28 -12.49 -9.84
C GLN A 48 -6.28 -11.70 -10.69
N PHE A 49 -6.35 -10.36 -10.65
CA PHE A 49 -5.40 -9.50 -11.34
C PHE A 49 -3.98 -9.72 -10.81
N LEU A 50 -3.79 -9.70 -9.50
CA LEU A 50 -2.47 -9.93 -8.87
C LEU A 50 -1.92 -11.31 -9.23
N THR A 51 -2.76 -12.34 -9.21
CA THR A 51 -2.38 -13.70 -9.58
C THR A 51 -1.97 -13.79 -11.05
N ARG A 52 -2.80 -13.28 -11.98
CA ARG A 52 -2.49 -13.28 -13.41
C ARG A 52 -1.25 -12.46 -13.77
N SER A 53 -1.01 -11.38 -13.02
CA SER A 53 0.16 -10.52 -13.20
C SER A 53 1.43 -11.09 -12.56
N GLY A 54 1.38 -12.27 -11.96
CA GLY A 54 2.52 -12.91 -11.33
C GLY A 54 3.09 -12.13 -10.15
N ALA A 55 2.23 -11.46 -9.37
CA ALA A 55 2.64 -10.75 -8.16
C ALA A 55 3.29 -11.72 -7.17
N LEU A 56 2.54 -12.76 -6.80
CA LEU A 56 2.96 -13.89 -5.96
C LEU A 56 2.32 -15.19 -6.50
N PRO A 57 2.76 -16.37 -6.04
CA PRO A 57 2.01 -17.61 -6.23
C PRO A 57 0.57 -17.48 -5.74
N ALA A 58 -0.40 -18.03 -6.49
CA ALA A 58 -1.84 -17.88 -6.21
C ALA A 58 -2.23 -18.25 -4.77
N GLU A 59 -1.55 -19.22 -4.19
CA GLU A 59 -1.77 -19.70 -2.81
C GLU A 59 -1.37 -18.68 -1.71
N ARG A 60 -0.67 -17.61 -2.09
CA ARG A 60 -0.27 -16.50 -1.20
C ARG A 60 -1.15 -15.27 -1.36
N ILE A 61 -2.21 -15.37 -2.18
CA ILE A 61 -3.16 -14.29 -2.42
C ILE A 61 -4.54 -14.78 -2.04
N ILE A 62 -5.22 -14.08 -1.12
CA ILE A 62 -6.61 -14.36 -0.74
C ILE A 62 -7.45 -13.13 -1.06
N GLY A 63 -8.51 -13.32 -1.85
CA GLY A 63 -9.57 -12.34 -2.03
C GLY A 63 -10.66 -12.53 -0.99
N VAL A 64 -11.13 -11.44 -0.39
CA VAL A 64 -12.23 -11.40 0.56
C VAL A 64 -13.38 -10.59 -0.06
N GLU A 65 -14.52 -11.23 -0.24
CA GLU A 65 -15.75 -10.55 -0.65
C GLU A 65 -16.47 -10.01 0.59
N THR A 66 -16.54 -8.69 0.71
CA THR A 66 -17.06 -8.03 1.92
C THR A 66 -18.58 -7.87 1.92
N GLY A 67 -19.25 -8.08 0.78
CA GLY A 67 -20.70 -8.18 0.65
C GLY A 67 -21.51 -6.93 1.03
N GLY A 68 -20.85 -5.81 1.29
CA GLY A 68 -21.53 -4.61 1.79
C GLY A 68 -20.62 -3.39 1.77
N CYS A 69 -20.44 -2.74 2.92
CA CYS A 69 -19.58 -1.58 3.04
C CYS A 69 -18.12 -2.02 3.23
N PRO A 70 -17.20 -1.75 2.26
CA PRO A 70 -15.80 -2.17 2.36
C PRO A 70 -15.05 -1.51 3.55
N HIS A 71 -15.54 -0.37 4.03
CA HIS A 71 -14.98 0.31 5.21
C HIS A 71 -15.16 -0.52 6.48
N THR A 72 -16.31 -1.20 6.62
CA THR A 72 -16.59 -2.04 7.77
C THR A 72 -15.57 -3.16 7.89
N ALA A 73 -15.25 -3.82 6.77
CA ALA A 73 -14.35 -4.97 6.75
C ALA A 73 -12.90 -4.66 7.14
N ILE A 74 -12.46 -3.42 7.00
CA ILE A 74 -11.08 -3.01 7.35
C ILE A 74 -10.99 -2.27 8.68
N ARG A 75 -12.15 -1.84 9.27
CA ARG A 75 -12.17 -0.99 10.44
C ARG A 75 -13.07 -1.51 11.58
N ASP A 76 -14.36 -1.69 11.32
CA ASP A 76 -15.36 -1.94 12.37
C ASP A 76 -15.58 -3.43 12.65
N ASP A 77 -15.54 -4.27 11.61
CA ASP A 77 -15.60 -5.74 11.72
C ASP A 77 -14.55 -6.37 10.80
N THR A 78 -13.37 -6.52 11.33
CA THR A 78 -12.21 -7.06 10.60
C THR A 78 -12.16 -8.60 10.57
N THR A 79 -13.19 -9.29 11.07
CA THR A 79 -13.21 -10.74 11.27
C THR A 79 -12.81 -11.52 10.01
N MET A 80 -13.37 -11.18 8.85
CA MET A 80 -13.07 -11.88 7.60
C MET A 80 -11.61 -11.70 7.18
N ASN A 81 -11.09 -10.50 7.30
CA ASN A 81 -9.69 -10.19 7.00
C ASN A 81 -8.73 -10.88 7.98
N GLU A 82 -9.04 -10.86 9.27
CA GLU A 82 -8.27 -11.58 10.29
C GLU A 82 -8.23 -13.08 10.01
N GLN A 83 -9.35 -13.68 9.61
CA GLN A 83 -9.40 -15.10 9.25
C GLN A 83 -8.53 -15.38 8.01
N ALA A 84 -8.59 -14.55 6.98
CA ALA A 84 -7.77 -14.68 5.78
C ALA A 84 -6.27 -14.57 6.11
N VAL A 85 -5.89 -13.57 6.90
CA VAL A 85 -4.49 -13.38 7.32
C VAL A 85 -4.01 -14.58 8.15
N ARG A 86 -4.79 -15.03 9.14
CA ARG A 86 -4.44 -16.20 9.96
C ARG A 86 -4.31 -17.49 9.15
N ALA A 87 -5.14 -17.67 8.13
CA ALA A 87 -5.02 -18.81 7.22
C ALA A 87 -3.70 -18.77 6.44
N LEU A 88 -3.26 -17.60 5.99
CA LEU A 88 -1.96 -17.42 5.35
C LEU A 88 -0.80 -17.65 6.31
N GLU A 89 -0.87 -17.11 7.53
CA GLU A 89 0.15 -17.29 8.57
C GLU A 89 0.29 -18.78 8.97
N ALA A 90 -0.83 -19.51 9.08
CA ALA A 90 -0.82 -20.93 9.38
C ALA A 90 -0.23 -21.76 8.23
N LYS A 91 -0.54 -21.40 6.99
CA LYS A 91 -0.03 -22.08 5.79
C LYS A 91 1.44 -21.79 5.51
N PHE A 92 1.89 -20.58 5.83
CA PHE A 92 3.25 -20.08 5.58
C PHE A 92 3.89 -19.53 6.86
N PRO A 93 4.37 -20.40 7.78
CA PRO A 93 4.91 -19.95 9.07
C PRO A 93 6.14 -19.01 8.98
N GLN A 94 6.78 -18.93 7.81
CA GLN A 94 7.93 -18.07 7.55
C GLN A 94 7.55 -16.69 6.99
N LEU A 95 6.26 -16.33 6.92
CA LEU A 95 5.84 -15.02 6.43
C LEU A 95 6.52 -13.88 7.18
N GLN A 96 6.97 -12.90 6.43
CA GLN A 96 7.67 -11.71 6.92
C GLN A 96 6.89 -10.42 6.64
N LEU A 97 5.92 -10.45 5.71
CA LEU A 97 5.09 -9.28 5.38
C LEU A 97 3.74 -9.73 4.81
N VAL A 98 2.66 -9.11 5.29
CA VAL A 98 1.33 -9.25 4.70
C VAL A 98 0.83 -7.89 4.24
N LEU A 99 0.38 -7.78 2.99
CA LEU A 99 -0.33 -6.62 2.48
C LEU A 99 -1.83 -6.87 2.57
N VAL A 100 -2.59 -5.88 3.05
CA VAL A 100 -4.05 -5.93 3.13
C VAL A 100 -4.60 -4.75 2.34
N GLU A 101 -5.18 -5.01 1.16
CA GLU A 101 -5.76 -3.99 0.30
C GLU A 101 -7.23 -3.76 0.62
N SER A 102 -7.68 -2.50 0.71
CA SER A 102 -9.10 -2.15 0.86
C SER A 102 -9.86 -2.25 -0.46
N GLY A 103 -11.16 -2.51 -0.39
CA GLY A 103 -12.04 -2.66 -1.55
C GLY A 103 -12.39 -1.37 -2.31
N GLY A 104 -11.62 -0.31 -2.10
CA GLY A 104 -11.92 1.02 -2.62
C GLY A 104 -12.81 1.79 -1.64
N ASP A 105 -12.32 2.92 -1.22
CA ASP A 105 -12.94 3.70 -0.15
C ASP A 105 -13.00 5.19 -0.50
N ASN A 106 -13.66 5.94 0.34
CA ASN A 106 -13.63 7.39 0.31
C ASN A 106 -12.53 7.91 1.25
N LEU A 107 -12.28 9.21 1.25
CA LEU A 107 -11.20 9.84 2.01
C LEU A 107 -11.32 9.68 3.54
N SER A 108 -12.38 9.08 4.05
CA SER A 108 -12.63 8.89 5.50
C SER A 108 -12.22 7.52 6.01
N ALA A 109 -12.00 6.54 5.14
CA ALA A 109 -11.67 5.17 5.55
C ALA A 109 -10.26 5.08 6.12
N THR A 110 -10.15 4.41 7.27
CA THR A 110 -8.88 4.07 7.91
C THR A 110 -8.92 2.60 8.31
N PHE A 111 -7.76 1.97 8.38
CA PHE A 111 -7.66 0.61 8.90
C PHE A 111 -7.75 0.57 10.42
N SER A 112 -8.29 -0.54 10.94
CA SER A 112 -8.17 -0.87 12.36
C SER A 112 -6.71 -1.14 12.72
N PRO A 113 -6.20 -0.60 13.83
CA PRO A 113 -4.85 -0.91 14.31
C PRO A 113 -4.71 -2.37 14.80
N GLU A 114 -5.82 -3.09 14.97
CA GLU A 114 -5.79 -4.53 15.26
C GLU A 114 -5.49 -5.34 14.00
N LEU A 115 -5.95 -4.86 12.83
CA LEU A 115 -5.76 -5.54 11.56
C LEU A 115 -4.37 -5.28 10.97
N VAL A 116 -3.87 -4.04 11.02
CA VAL A 116 -2.61 -3.65 10.39
C VAL A 116 -1.69 -2.88 11.32
N ASP A 117 -0.39 -2.97 11.09
CA ASP A 117 0.66 -2.28 11.86
C ASP A 117 1.04 -0.93 11.26
N ALA A 118 0.86 -0.79 9.94
CA ALA A 118 1.09 0.45 9.22
C ALA A 118 0.03 0.63 8.12
N PHE A 119 -0.27 1.89 7.80
CA PHE A 119 -1.30 2.25 6.83
C PHE A 119 -0.74 3.17 5.74
N ILE A 120 -0.75 2.69 4.49
CA ILE A 120 -0.44 3.46 3.29
C ILE A 120 -1.76 3.88 2.64
N TYR A 121 -1.91 5.18 2.35
CA TYR A 121 -3.08 5.68 1.63
C TYR A 121 -2.69 6.19 0.25
N VAL A 122 -3.44 5.80 -0.78
CA VAL A 122 -3.17 6.14 -2.18
C VAL A 122 -4.29 7.02 -2.71
N ILE A 123 -3.94 8.22 -3.14
CA ILE A 123 -4.78 9.12 -3.95
C ILE A 123 -4.14 9.35 -5.31
N ASP A 124 -4.83 9.93 -6.25
CA ASP A 124 -4.24 10.28 -7.54
C ASP A 124 -4.57 11.70 -8.00
N VAL A 125 -3.80 12.20 -8.97
CA VAL A 125 -3.95 13.58 -9.46
C VAL A 125 -5.26 13.82 -10.22
N ALA A 126 -5.88 12.77 -10.76
CA ALA A 126 -7.14 12.89 -11.49
C ALA A 126 -8.35 13.16 -10.58
N GLU A 127 -8.22 12.89 -9.28
CA GLU A 127 -9.21 13.28 -8.28
C GLU A 127 -9.22 14.82 -8.04
N GLY A 128 -8.22 15.53 -8.54
CA GLY A 128 -8.06 16.97 -8.46
C GLY A 128 -7.03 17.43 -7.42
N ASP A 129 -6.37 18.54 -7.71
CA ASP A 129 -5.28 19.09 -6.89
C ASP A 129 -5.68 19.52 -5.47
N LYS A 130 -6.99 19.67 -5.22
CA LYS A 130 -7.54 20.06 -3.91
C LYS A 130 -7.76 18.90 -2.95
N ILE A 131 -7.56 17.65 -3.40
CA ILE A 131 -7.82 16.46 -2.57
C ILE A 131 -6.99 16.47 -1.27
N PRO A 132 -5.69 16.74 -1.27
CA PRO A 132 -4.93 16.79 -0.02
C PRO A 132 -5.50 17.80 0.98
N ARG A 133 -5.91 18.98 0.50
CA ARG A 133 -6.48 20.05 1.34
C ARG A 133 -7.86 19.72 1.89
N LYS A 134 -8.70 18.99 1.12
CA LYS A 134 -10.01 18.53 1.60
C LYS A 134 -9.86 17.63 2.81
N GLY A 135 -8.73 16.97 2.92
CA GLY A 135 -8.37 16.17 4.08
C GLY A 135 -9.22 14.93 4.18
N GLY A 136 -9.48 14.56 5.39
CA GLY A 136 -10.10 13.30 5.76
C GLY A 136 -9.12 12.49 6.61
N PRO A 137 -9.63 11.60 7.46
CA PRO A 137 -8.80 10.83 8.37
C PRO A 137 -7.70 10.05 7.66
N ALA A 138 -8.01 9.44 6.51
CA ALA A 138 -7.05 8.65 5.75
C ALA A 138 -5.86 9.48 5.24
N ILE A 139 -6.11 10.66 4.65
CA ILE A 139 -5.04 11.54 4.19
C ILE A 139 -4.19 12.05 5.36
N ARG A 140 -4.83 12.41 6.47
CA ARG A 140 -4.14 13.03 7.62
C ARG A 140 -3.36 12.04 8.46
N PHE A 141 -3.86 10.80 8.62
CA PHE A 141 -3.37 9.88 9.64
C PHE A 141 -2.70 8.62 9.07
N SER A 142 -2.77 8.38 7.74
CA SER A 142 -1.94 7.30 7.16
C SER A 142 -0.46 7.52 7.45
N ASP A 143 0.27 6.45 7.66
CA ASP A 143 1.71 6.51 7.94
C ASP A 143 2.46 7.00 6.71
N LEU A 144 2.04 6.57 5.53
CA LEU A 144 2.53 7.08 4.24
C LEU A 144 1.35 7.45 3.34
N LEU A 145 1.41 8.64 2.71
CA LEU A 145 0.50 9.03 1.62
C LEU A 145 1.21 8.91 0.28
N ILE A 146 0.57 8.25 -0.69
CA ILE A 146 1.03 8.22 -2.07
C ILE A 146 0.11 9.08 -2.93
N ILE A 147 0.68 10.03 -3.66
CA ILE A 147 0.00 10.84 -4.68
C ILE A 147 0.43 10.28 -6.03
N ASN A 148 -0.44 9.45 -6.60
CA ASN A 148 -0.13 8.63 -7.78
C ASN A 148 -0.52 9.32 -9.10
N LYS A 149 -0.10 8.72 -10.23
CA LYS A 149 -0.40 9.12 -11.60
C LYS A 149 0.04 10.55 -11.94
N ILE A 150 1.18 10.97 -11.39
CA ILE A 150 1.69 12.33 -11.59
C ILE A 150 1.93 12.69 -13.08
N ASP A 151 2.12 11.69 -13.93
CA ASP A 151 2.20 11.85 -15.36
C ASP A 151 0.90 12.39 -15.99
N LEU A 152 -0.25 12.19 -15.35
CA LEU A 152 -1.53 12.70 -15.79
C LEU A 152 -1.79 14.15 -15.36
N ALA A 153 -1.01 14.71 -14.43
CA ALA A 153 -1.25 16.04 -13.87
C ALA A 153 -1.46 17.14 -14.95
N PRO A 154 -0.64 17.24 -16.02
CA PRO A 154 -0.86 18.21 -17.09
C PRO A 154 -2.17 17.99 -17.87
N HIS A 155 -2.63 16.75 -17.98
CA HIS A 155 -3.81 16.37 -18.75
C HIS A 155 -5.12 16.60 -18.00
N VAL A 156 -5.08 16.59 -16.67
CA VAL A 156 -6.25 16.80 -15.80
C VAL A 156 -6.26 18.17 -15.13
N GLY A 157 -5.27 19.01 -15.45
CA GLY A 157 -5.14 20.37 -14.91
C GLY A 157 -4.82 20.38 -13.40
N ALA A 158 -4.17 19.36 -12.89
CA ALA A 158 -3.76 19.29 -11.50
C ALA A 158 -2.39 19.96 -11.29
N ASP A 159 -2.30 20.81 -10.27
CA ASP A 159 -1.05 21.47 -9.87
C ASP A 159 -0.37 20.69 -8.76
N LEU A 160 0.76 20.03 -9.07
CA LEU A 160 1.53 19.24 -8.10
C LEU A 160 2.09 20.11 -6.96
N GLY A 161 2.42 21.39 -7.21
CA GLY A 161 2.87 22.31 -6.17
C GLY A 161 1.76 22.65 -5.17
N VAL A 162 0.52 22.77 -5.66
CA VAL A 162 -0.67 22.90 -4.79
C VAL A 162 -0.85 21.65 -3.94
N MET A 163 -0.78 20.46 -4.54
CA MET A 163 -0.92 19.19 -3.82
C MET A 163 0.18 19.00 -2.77
N GLU A 164 1.42 19.37 -3.10
CA GLU A 164 2.55 19.28 -2.17
C GLU A 164 2.35 20.18 -0.95
N ARG A 165 2.04 21.47 -1.18
CA ARG A 165 1.79 22.44 -0.11
C ARG A 165 0.66 21.97 0.80
N ASP A 166 -0.44 21.53 0.20
CA ASP A 166 -1.65 21.13 0.93
C ASP A 166 -1.43 19.80 1.67
N ALA A 167 -0.67 18.87 1.10
CA ALA A 167 -0.27 17.63 1.79
C ALA A 167 0.62 17.94 3.01
N LYS A 168 1.61 18.81 2.88
CA LYS A 168 2.45 19.26 4.01
C LYS A 168 1.62 19.89 5.12
N LEU A 169 0.67 20.77 4.75
CA LEU A 169 -0.19 21.43 5.73
C LEU A 169 -1.07 20.43 6.50
N MET A 170 -1.64 19.45 5.81
CA MET A 170 -2.59 18.51 6.40
C MET A 170 -1.92 17.37 7.17
N ARG A 171 -0.70 16.99 6.81
CA ARG A 171 0.01 15.84 7.37
C ARG A 171 1.08 16.21 8.40
N GLY A 172 1.53 17.48 8.43
CA GLY A 172 2.69 17.88 9.24
C GLY A 172 3.94 17.12 8.82
N GLU A 173 4.57 16.43 9.76
CA GLU A 173 5.81 15.67 9.53
C GLU A 173 5.59 14.27 8.90
N ARG A 174 4.33 13.84 8.73
CA ARG A 174 4.06 12.53 8.13
C ARG A 174 4.43 12.52 6.64
N PRO A 175 5.17 11.48 6.18
CA PRO A 175 5.71 11.44 4.83
C PRO A 175 4.62 11.28 3.77
N PHE A 176 4.89 11.84 2.59
CA PHE A 176 4.14 11.56 1.36
C PHE A 176 5.10 11.48 0.18
N VAL A 177 4.70 10.75 -0.85
CA VAL A 177 5.51 10.52 -2.05
C VAL A 177 4.64 10.73 -3.30
N PHE A 178 5.14 11.52 -4.24
CA PHE A 178 4.58 11.60 -5.58
C PHE A 178 5.08 10.44 -6.44
N CYS A 179 4.15 9.66 -7.02
CA CYS A 179 4.48 8.46 -7.78
C CYS A 179 3.85 8.43 -9.18
N ASP A 180 4.52 7.75 -10.10
CA ASP A 180 3.88 7.08 -11.21
C ASP A 180 4.13 5.58 -11.05
N LEU A 181 3.21 4.90 -10.40
CA LEU A 181 3.34 3.48 -10.09
C LEU A 181 3.41 2.60 -11.35
N LYS A 182 2.80 3.02 -12.45
CA LYS A 182 2.84 2.29 -13.72
C LYS A 182 4.24 2.26 -14.30
N ARG A 183 4.97 3.38 -14.20
CA ARG A 183 6.36 3.53 -14.68
C ARG A 183 7.40 3.35 -13.57
N GLU A 184 6.97 2.99 -12.37
CA GLU A 184 7.82 2.81 -11.18
C GLU A 184 8.57 4.06 -10.74
N HIS A 185 8.11 5.25 -11.15
CA HIS A 185 8.71 6.50 -10.72
C HIS A 185 8.47 6.71 -9.21
N ASN A 186 9.55 6.90 -8.46
CA ASN A 186 9.57 7.03 -7.01
C ASN A 186 9.05 5.81 -6.21
N LEU A 187 8.83 4.66 -6.84
CA LEU A 187 8.45 3.43 -6.14
C LEU A 187 9.52 3.00 -5.13
N ASP A 188 10.80 3.22 -5.43
CA ASP A 188 11.91 2.85 -4.54
C ASP A 188 11.89 3.63 -3.22
N GLN A 189 11.33 4.86 -3.20
CA GLN A 189 11.11 5.61 -1.96
C GLN A 189 10.06 4.93 -1.07
N VAL A 190 9.01 4.38 -1.67
CA VAL A 190 7.97 3.61 -0.94
C VAL A 190 8.56 2.32 -0.39
N VAL A 191 9.34 1.59 -1.18
CA VAL A 191 10.04 0.37 -0.76
C VAL A 191 10.99 0.68 0.42
N THR A 192 11.81 1.71 0.29
CA THR A 192 12.74 2.14 1.35
C THR A 192 12.01 2.50 2.64
N TRP A 193 10.87 3.18 2.53
CA TRP A 193 10.03 3.51 3.68
C TRP A 193 9.52 2.24 4.37
N ILE A 194 8.98 1.27 3.61
CA ILE A 194 8.50 -0.01 4.15
C ILE A 194 9.64 -0.76 4.87
N GLU A 195 10.80 -0.85 4.25
CA GLU A 195 11.94 -1.56 4.84
C GLU A 195 12.43 -0.92 6.12
N ARG A 196 12.44 0.41 6.18
CA ARG A 196 12.92 1.14 7.36
C ARG A 196 11.90 1.20 8.48
N GLU A 197 10.64 1.55 8.17
CA GLU A 197 9.64 1.87 9.19
C GLU A 197 8.80 0.65 9.62
N VAL A 198 8.68 -0.36 8.76
CA VAL A 198 7.81 -1.52 9.01
C VAL A 198 8.62 -2.80 9.24
N LEU A 199 9.61 -3.05 8.39
CA LEU A 199 10.43 -4.27 8.48
C LEU A 199 11.66 -4.10 9.37
N PHE A 200 11.98 -2.86 9.79
CA PHE A 200 13.16 -2.51 10.59
C PHE A 200 14.46 -3.08 10.02
N ALA A 201 14.51 -3.21 8.70
CA ALA A 201 15.70 -3.68 8.01
C ALA A 201 16.83 -2.65 8.19
N THR A 202 17.95 -3.07 8.71
CA THR A 202 19.15 -2.24 8.73
C THR A 202 19.53 -1.93 7.28
N ALA A 203 19.81 -0.65 6.99
CA ALA A 203 20.24 -0.24 5.66
C ALA A 203 21.36 -1.18 5.17
N PRO A 204 21.30 -1.66 3.90
CA PRO A 204 22.34 -2.52 3.38
C PRO A 204 23.69 -1.81 3.56
N SER A 205 24.60 -2.44 4.28
CA SER A 205 25.97 -1.95 4.36
C SER A 205 26.51 -1.95 2.93
N PHE A 206 26.72 -0.78 2.35
CA PHE A 206 27.48 -0.67 1.12
C PHE A 206 28.88 -1.24 1.40
N ALA A 207 29.06 -2.50 1.07
CA ALA A 207 30.39 -3.08 1.03
C ALA A 207 31.20 -2.21 0.06
N LYS A 208 32.16 -1.47 0.60
CA LYS A 208 33.14 -0.73 -0.19
C LYS A 208 33.73 -1.72 -1.20
N ALA A 209 33.47 -1.46 -2.47
CA ALA A 209 34.26 -2.07 -3.52
C ALA A 209 35.70 -1.65 -3.26
N THR A 210 36.45 -2.55 -2.66
CA THR A 210 37.92 -2.39 -2.55
C THR A 210 38.50 -2.43 -3.94
N GLU A 211 38.94 -1.28 -4.40
CA GLU A 211 39.87 -1.17 -5.52
C GLU A 211 41.02 -2.14 -5.31
N GLY A 212 41.09 -3.17 -6.12
CA GLY A 212 42.24 -4.00 -6.36
C GLY A 212 43.07 -3.38 -7.47
N LYS A 213 43.94 -2.42 -7.14
CA LYS A 213 45.11 -2.11 -7.95
C LYS A 213 46.12 -3.23 -7.75
N ARG A 214 46.45 -3.95 -8.80
CA ARG A 214 47.82 -4.21 -9.26
C ARG A 214 47.81 -5.00 -10.55
#